data_bf5030eec0e4f5362b458d0b69836e0d
#
_entry.id   bf5030eec0e4f5362b458d0b69836e0d
#
_cell.length_a   1.000
_cell.length_b   1.000
_cell.length_c   1.000
_cell.angle_alpha   90.00
_cell.angle_beta   90.00
_cell.angle_gamma   90.00
#
_symmetry.space_group_name_H-M   'P 1'
#
loop_
_entity.id
_entity.type
_entity.pdbx_description
1 polymer ?
#
loop_
_entity_poly.entity_id
_entity_poly.type
_entity_poly.pdbx_seq_one_letter_code
_entity_poly.pdbx_strand_id
1 'polypeptide(L)'
;MTNQAKFDEFKSEVVGFATTVVMPIMRTFNDINWSSELPSMGVRSQTYRATIMDGHHATSFKRLEDGLKASNTTALELETLIDACIRNLERVAKMIDHVRHDVNESPECAYFKETPMYATMEDLGVASVDALTRAEGLKWTIQIVADLTRPHNHQVTLN
;
A
#
# COMPACT_ATOMS: atom_id res chain seq x y z
N MET A 1 16.96 -14.31 -22.65
CA MET A 1 16.97 -13.09 -21.82
C MET A 1 18.00 -13.22 -20.72
N THR A 2 18.86 -12.24 -20.53
CA THR A 2 19.86 -12.22 -19.47
C THR A 2 19.20 -12.02 -18.11
N ASN A 3 19.93 -12.34 -17.02
CA ASN A 3 19.44 -12.07 -15.67
C ASN A 3 19.22 -10.57 -15.44
N GLN A 4 20.11 -9.72 -15.99
CA GLN A 4 19.96 -8.28 -15.90
C GLN A 4 18.71 -7.81 -16.63
N ALA A 5 18.41 -8.36 -17.79
CA ALA A 5 17.21 -8.01 -18.56
C ALA A 5 15.94 -8.41 -17.80
N LYS A 6 15.94 -9.57 -17.13
CA LYS A 6 14.83 -10.00 -16.26
C LYS A 6 14.63 -9.06 -15.08
N PHE A 7 15.74 -8.63 -14.48
CA PHE A 7 15.69 -7.65 -13.38
C PHE A 7 15.10 -6.33 -13.86
N ASP A 8 15.55 -5.83 -14.99
CA ASP A 8 15.08 -4.56 -15.55
C ASP A 8 13.58 -4.60 -15.90
N GLU A 9 13.13 -5.73 -16.45
CA GLU A 9 11.70 -5.94 -16.74
C GLU A 9 10.88 -5.95 -15.46
N PHE A 10 11.34 -6.66 -14.43
CA PHE A 10 10.67 -6.71 -13.14
C PHE A 10 10.67 -5.34 -12.46
N LYS A 11 11.77 -4.60 -12.52
CA LYS A 11 11.85 -3.23 -12.03
C LYS A 11 10.78 -2.34 -12.68
N SER A 12 10.65 -2.41 -13.99
CA SER A 12 9.62 -1.64 -14.72
C SER A 12 8.22 -2.01 -14.25
N GLU A 13 7.97 -3.28 -13.99
CA GLU A 13 6.68 -3.75 -13.46
C GLU A 13 6.41 -3.18 -12.08
N VAL A 14 7.38 -3.23 -11.17
CA VAL A 14 7.23 -2.72 -9.80
C VAL A 14 7.01 -1.20 -9.79
N VAL A 15 7.85 -0.47 -10.52
CA VAL A 15 7.74 1.00 -10.59
C VAL A 15 6.43 1.41 -11.25
N GLY A 16 6.02 0.71 -12.31
CA GLY A 16 4.75 0.93 -12.98
C GLY A 16 3.57 0.70 -12.05
N PHE A 17 3.58 -0.39 -11.29
CA PHE A 17 2.56 -0.69 -10.30
C PHE A 17 2.48 0.39 -9.23
N ALA A 18 3.60 0.78 -8.65
CA ALA A 18 3.64 1.83 -7.63
C ALA A 18 3.10 3.16 -8.16
N THR A 19 3.46 3.53 -9.39
CA THR A 19 3.09 4.80 -10.00
C THR A 19 1.63 4.83 -10.46
N THR A 20 1.17 3.77 -11.11
CA THR A 20 -0.15 3.77 -11.78
C THR A 20 -1.27 3.17 -10.95
N VAL A 21 -0.96 2.37 -9.94
CA VAL A 21 -1.97 1.73 -9.07
C VAL A 21 -1.92 2.29 -7.66
N VAL A 22 -0.77 2.24 -6.99
CA VAL A 22 -0.67 2.59 -5.57
C VAL A 22 -0.79 4.09 -5.36
N MET A 23 -0.05 4.89 -6.09
CA MET A 23 -0.08 6.36 -5.92
C MET A 23 -1.47 6.97 -6.14
N PRO A 24 -2.24 6.58 -7.17
CA PRO A 24 -3.62 7.08 -7.30
C PRO A 24 -4.51 6.73 -6.12
N ILE A 25 -4.40 5.50 -5.59
CA ILE A 25 -5.14 5.09 -4.38
C ILE A 25 -4.77 5.99 -3.21
N MET A 26 -3.47 6.23 -3.00
CA MET A 26 -3.00 7.06 -1.90
C MET A 26 -3.43 8.52 -2.04
N ARG A 27 -3.40 9.06 -3.25
CA ARG A 27 -3.86 10.44 -3.50
C ARG A 27 -5.34 10.58 -3.19
N THR A 28 -6.17 9.67 -3.67
CA THR A 28 -7.61 9.69 -3.38
C THR A 28 -7.86 9.57 -1.87
N PHE A 29 -7.14 8.67 -1.20
CA PHE A 29 -7.25 8.49 0.25
C PHE A 29 -6.84 9.77 1.01
N ASN A 30 -5.74 10.41 0.60
CA ASN A 30 -5.26 11.63 1.25
C ASN A 30 -6.16 12.83 1.01
N ASP A 31 -6.93 12.84 -0.09
CA ASP A 31 -7.86 13.91 -0.40
C ASP A 31 -9.13 13.85 0.45
N ILE A 32 -9.38 12.74 1.14
CA ILE A 32 -10.51 12.64 2.05
C ILE A 32 -10.27 13.54 3.27
N ASN A 33 -11.21 14.41 3.57
CA ASN A 33 -11.12 15.28 4.74
C ASN A 33 -11.53 14.54 6.01
N TRP A 34 -10.62 13.74 6.52
CA TRP A 34 -10.84 12.91 7.70
C TRP A 34 -11.23 13.74 8.92
N SER A 35 -10.71 14.98 9.04
CA SER A 35 -10.99 15.84 10.18
C SER A 35 -12.46 16.27 10.26
N SER A 36 -13.13 16.47 9.12
CA SER A 36 -14.53 16.85 9.12
C SER A 36 -15.48 15.64 9.20
N GLU A 37 -15.05 14.48 8.68
CA GLU A 37 -15.90 13.29 8.62
C GLU A 37 -15.80 12.39 9.84
N LEU A 38 -14.64 12.35 10.50
CA LEU A 38 -14.43 11.47 11.65
C LEU A 38 -15.39 11.65 12.81
N PRO A 39 -15.85 12.89 13.17
CA PRO A 39 -16.85 13.04 14.23
C PRO A 39 -18.17 12.31 13.95
N SER A 40 -18.44 12.05 12.67
CA SER A 40 -19.63 11.31 12.23
C SER A 40 -19.43 9.79 12.21
N MET A 41 -18.20 9.35 12.41
CA MET A 41 -17.85 7.92 12.44
C MET A 41 -17.80 7.41 13.86
N GLY A 42 -17.83 6.09 14.03
CA GLY A 42 -17.79 5.48 15.34
C GLY A 42 -16.41 5.49 15.99
N VAL A 43 -16.36 4.95 17.19
CA VAL A 43 -15.17 4.94 18.05
C VAL A 43 -14.00 4.22 17.38
N ARG A 44 -14.25 3.14 16.64
CA ARG A 44 -13.19 2.37 15.99
C ARG A 44 -12.41 3.18 14.98
N SER A 45 -13.13 3.90 14.10
CA SER A 45 -12.52 4.76 13.08
C SER A 45 -11.73 5.90 13.71
N GLN A 46 -12.32 6.54 14.73
CA GLN A 46 -11.66 7.65 15.43
C GLN A 46 -10.40 7.17 16.15
N THR A 47 -10.47 6.04 16.84
CA THR A 47 -9.32 5.47 17.55
C THR A 47 -8.20 5.10 16.60
N TYR A 48 -8.52 4.43 15.51
CA TYR A 48 -7.51 4.06 14.51
C TYR A 48 -6.84 5.30 13.93
N ARG A 49 -7.63 6.31 13.58
CA ARG A 49 -7.11 7.58 13.06
C ARG A 49 -6.14 8.23 14.04
N ALA A 50 -6.54 8.34 15.31
CA ALA A 50 -5.75 9.01 16.34
C ALA A 50 -4.47 8.25 16.69
N THR A 51 -4.51 6.92 16.72
CA THR A 51 -3.38 6.11 17.20
C THR A 51 -2.41 5.71 16.10
N ILE A 52 -2.86 5.61 14.85
CA ILE A 52 -2.05 5.03 13.77
C ILE A 52 -1.86 5.98 12.59
N MET A 53 -2.92 6.70 12.20
CA MET A 53 -2.88 7.47 10.96
C MET A 53 -2.02 8.74 11.02
N ASP A 54 -2.09 9.50 12.11
CA ASP A 54 -1.53 10.86 12.13
C ASP A 54 -0.03 10.91 11.84
N GLY A 55 0.79 10.18 12.56
CA GLY A 55 2.23 10.18 12.33
C GLY A 55 2.69 9.15 11.30
N HIS A 56 2.17 7.93 11.42
CA HIS A 56 2.64 6.80 10.62
C HIS A 56 2.20 6.87 9.15
N HIS A 57 1.03 7.44 8.87
CA HIS A 57 0.55 7.56 7.51
C HIS A 57 1.44 8.50 6.69
N ALA A 58 1.73 9.68 7.21
CA ALA A 58 2.59 10.66 6.54
C ALA A 58 3.99 10.08 6.29
N THR A 59 4.58 9.40 7.27
CA THR A 59 5.89 8.75 7.15
C THR A 59 5.87 7.67 6.07
N SER A 60 4.84 6.85 6.03
CA SER A 60 4.74 5.77 5.04
C SER A 60 4.53 6.29 3.63
N PHE A 61 3.74 7.33 3.48
CA PHE A 61 3.54 7.96 2.18
C PHE A 61 4.85 8.58 1.67
N LYS A 62 5.60 9.24 2.56
CA LYS A 62 6.90 9.78 2.19
C LYS A 62 7.89 8.69 1.77
N ARG A 63 7.89 7.55 2.44
CA ARG A 63 8.74 6.40 2.06
C ARG A 63 8.39 5.89 0.66
N LEU A 64 7.11 5.86 0.33
CA LEU A 64 6.67 5.48 -1.01
C LEU A 64 7.16 6.49 -2.06
N GLU A 65 7.00 7.78 -1.81
CA GLU A 65 7.48 8.82 -2.71
C GLU A 65 9.00 8.75 -2.88
N ASP A 66 9.74 8.60 -1.79
CA ASP A 66 11.20 8.49 -1.80
C ASP A 66 11.65 7.24 -2.59
N GLY A 67 10.94 6.12 -2.39
CA GLY A 67 11.22 4.89 -3.13
C GLY A 67 11.01 5.03 -4.63
N LEU A 68 10.00 5.80 -5.05
CA LEU A 68 9.76 6.07 -6.45
C LEU A 68 10.82 6.99 -7.08
N LYS A 69 11.46 7.84 -6.28
CA LYS A 69 12.53 8.72 -6.73
C LYS A 69 13.90 8.05 -6.71
N ALA A 70 14.04 6.93 -6.01
CA ALA A 70 15.28 6.19 -5.92
C ALA A 70 15.61 5.51 -7.26
N SER A 71 16.87 5.18 -7.45
CA SER A 71 17.33 4.54 -8.69
C SER A 71 16.81 3.11 -8.88
N ASN A 72 16.51 2.42 -7.80
CA ASN A 72 15.99 1.05 -7.80
C ASN A 72 16.83 0.08 -8.62
N THR A 73 18.15 0.18 -8.45
CA THR A 73 19.11 -0.63 -9.20
C THR A 73 19.45 -1.95 -8.51
N THR A 74 19.01 -2.13 -7.27
CA THR A 74 19.28 -3.35 -6.50
C THR A 74 17.97 -4.03 -6.09
N ALA A 75 18.05 -5.35 -5.86
CA ALA A 75 16.93 -6.12 -5.36
C ALA A 75 16.41 -5.57 -4.02
N LEU A 76 17.32 -5.14 -3.15
CA LEU A 76 16.95 -4.57 -1.86
C LEU A 76 16.14 -3.27 -2.01
N GLU A 77 16.56 -2.40 -2.92
CA GLU A 77 15.82 -1.17 -3.20
C GLU A 77 14.41 -1.45 -3.74
N LEU A 78 14.28 -2.42 -4.65
CA LEU A 78 12.96 -2.82 -5.16
C LEU A 78 12.09 -3.45 -4.08
N GLU A 79 12.67 -4.29 -3.23
CA GLU A 79 11.94 -4.88 -2.11
C GLU A 79 11.45 -3.80 -1.15
N THR A 80 12.28 -2.79 -0.87
CA THR A 80 11.90 -1.65 -0.03
C THR A 80 10.72 -0.88 -0.64
N LEU A 81 10.73 -0.67 -1.95
CA LEU A 81 9.62 -0.02 -2.64
C LEU A 81 8.33 -0.86 -2.56
N ILE A 82 8.43 -2.17 -2.77
CA ILE A 82 7.28 -3.08 -2.64
C ILE A 82 6.72 -3.03 -1.21
N ASP A 83 7.59 -3.07 -0.21
CA ASP A 83 7.16 -2.99 1.20
C ASP A 83 6.48 -1.65 1.51
N ALA A 84 6.96 -0.56 0.94
CA ALA A 84 6.32 0.75 1.07
C ALA A 84 4.91 0.73 0.46
N CYS A 85 4.75 0.11 -0.70
CA CYS A 85 3.43 -0.07 -1.32
C CYS A 85 2.50 -0.87 -0.40
N ILE A 86 2.96 -2.00 0.11
CA ILE A 86 2.17 -2.87 0.99
C ILE A 86 1.71 -2.13 2.22
N ARG A 87 2.60 -1.43 2.91
CA ARG A 87 2.26 -0.69 4.14
C ARG A 87 1.22 0.40 3.90
N ASN A 88 1.35 1.13 2.81
CA ASN A 88 0.39 2.17 2.46
C ASN A 88 -0.98 1.57 2.16
N LEU A 89 -1.02 0.50 1.36
CA LEU A 89 -2.27 -0.17 1.00
C LEU A 89 -2.95 -0.80 2.22
N GLU A 90 -2.18 -1.40 3.13
CA GLU A 90 -2.71 -1.97 4.37
C GLU A 90 -3.39 -0.92 5.24
N ARG A 91 -2.81 0.29 5.33
CA ARG A 91 -3.40 1.38 6.09
C ARG A 91 -4.73 1.83 5.51
N VAL A 92 -4.79 1.95 4.19
CA VAL A 92 -6.05 2.29 3.51
C VAL A 92 -7.11 1.22 3.79
N ALA A 93 -6.76 -0.04 3.58
CA ALA A 93 -7.67 -1.16 3.79
C ALA A 93 -8.18 -1.22 5.24
N LYS A 94 -7.29 -1.05 6.22
CA LYS A 94 -7.66 -1.07 7.64
C LYS A 94 -8.57 0.09 8.02
N MET A 95 -8.29 1.29 7.54
CA MET A 95 -9.15 2.44 7.83
C MET A 95 -10.56 2.21 7.29
N ILE A 96 -10.66 1.70 6.08
CA ILE A 96 -11.95 1.40 5.46
C ILE A 96 -12.69 0.29 6.22
N ASP A 97 -11.99 -0.74 6.68
CA ASP A 97 -12.59 -1.79 7.50
C ASP A 97 -13.17 -1.22 8.81
N HIS A 98 -12.45 -0.30 9.44
CA HIS A 98 -12.96 0.34 10.67
C HIS A 98 -14.19 1.18 10.38
N VAL A 99 -14.22 1.92 9.27
CA VAL A 99 -15.39 2.68 8.86
C VAL A 99 -16.58 1.76 8.58
N ARG A 100 -16.36 0.67 7.84
CA ARG A 100 -17.43 -0.31 7.59
C ARG A 100 -17.98 -0.90 8.88
N HIS A 101 -17.10 -1.24 9.81
CA HIS A 101 -17.50 -1.79 11.10
C HIS A 101 -18.38 -0.78 11.85
N ASP A 102 -17.94 0.46 11.98
CA ASP A 102 -18.68 1.50 12.68
C ASP A 102 -20.04 1.76 12.05
N VAL A 103 -20.09 1.81 10.71
CA VAL A 103 -21.34 2.04 9.98
C VAL A 103 -22.32 0.87 10.18
N ASN A 104 -21.82 -0.36 10.25
CA ASN A 104 -22.67 -1.54 10.40
C ASN A 104 -23.11 -1.79 11.85
N GLU A 105 -22.26 -1.45 12.83
CA GLU A 105 -22.50 -1.77 14.24
C GLU A 105 -23.11 -0.63 15.04
N SER A 106 -22.99 0.62 14.57
CA SER A 106 -23.48 1.80 15.29
C SER A 106 -24.64 2.45 14.54
N PRO A 107 -25.87 2.42 15.10
CA PRO A 107 -27.02 3.05 14.43
C PRO A 107 -26.81 4.53 14.11
N GLU A 108 -26.05 5.25 14.95
CA GLU A 108 -25.76 6.66 14.73
C GLU A 108 -24.91 6.90 13.47
N CYS A 109 -24.18 5.90 13.02
CA CYS A 109 -23.32 5.98 11.84
C CYS A 109 -24.00 5.49 10.56
N ALA A 110 -25.17 4.90 10.65
CA ALA A 110 -25.83 4.25 9.51
C ALA A 110 -26.10 5.21 8.34
N TYR A 111 -26.37 6.48 8.64
CA TYR A 111 -26.59 7.48 7.58
C TYR A 111 -25.39 7.66 6.65
N PHE A 112 -24.20 7.35 7.12
CA PHE A 112 -22.98 7.52 6.35
C PHE A 112 -22.97 6.66 5.08
N LYS A 113 -23.69 5.54 5.07
CA LYS A 113 -23.86 4.68 3.89
C LYS A 113 -24.49 5.38 2.70
N GLU A 114 -25.29 6.42 2.95
CA GLU A 114 -25.99 7.16 1.93
C GLU A 114 -25.16 8.31 1.36
N THR A 115 -23.94 8.51 1.86
CA THR A 115 -23.09 9.61 1.43
C THR A 115 -22.21 9.21 0.23
N PRO A 116 -21.88 10.19 -0.66
CA PRO A 116 -20.92 9.93 -1.75
C PRO A 116 -19.56 9.51 -1.24
N MET A 117 -19.14 9.98 -0.07
CA MET A 117 -17.86 9.63 0.52
C MET A 117 -17.80 8.13 0.86
N TYR A 118 -18.91 7.54 1.34
CA TYR A 118 -18.94 6.10 1.62
C TYR A 118 -18.71 5.29 0.35
N ALA A 119 -19.33 5.69 -0.77
CA ALA A 119 -19.09 5.03 -2.06
C ALA A 119 -17.61 5.13 -2.48
N THR A 120 -16.99 6.30 -2.30
CA THR A 120 -15.56 6.47 -2.55
C THR A 120 -14.72 5.55 -1.68
N MET A 121 -15.05 5.43 -0.40
CA MET A 121 -14.35 4.53 0.53
C MET A 121 -14.51 3.06 0.15
N GLU A 122 -15.70 2.66 -0.27
CA GLU A 122 -15.91 1.29 -0.74
C GLU A 122 -15.07 0.97 -1.96
N ASP A 123 -15.01 1.87 -2.93
CA ASP A 123 -14.17 1.72 -4.12
C ASP A 123 -12.68 1.64 -3.76
N LEU A 124 -12.23 2.50 -2.84
CA LEU A 124 -10.85 2.45 -2.34
C LEU A 124 -10.56 1.13 -1.63
N GLY A 125 -11.51 0.62 -0.87
CA GLY A 125 -11.37 -0.67 -0.18
C GLY A 125 -11.13 -1.81 -1.15
N VAL A 126 -11.95 -1.90 -2.20
CA VAL A 126 -11.80 -2.93 -3.24
C VAL A 126 -10.46 -2.76 -3.95
N ALA A 127 -10.14 -1.54 -4.39
CA ALA A 127 -8.89 -1.26 -5.09
C ALA A 127 -7.66 -1.58 -4.23
N SER A 128 -7.72 -1.29 -2.93
CA SER A 128 -6.61 -1.55 -2.00
C SER A 128 -6.39 -3.04 -1.79
N VAL A 129 -7.45 -3.83 -1.65
CA VAL A 129 -7.34 -5.29 -1.49
C VAL A 129 -6.78 -5.94 -2.75
N ASP A 130 -7.26 -5.54 -3.92
CA ASP A 130 -6.75 -6.04 -5.20
C ASP A 130 -5.28 -5.68 -5.38
N ALA A 131 -4.91 -4.43 -5.06
CA ALA A 131 -3.53 -3.97 -5.14
C ALA A 131 -2.63 -4.70 -4.13
N LEU A 132 -3.11 -4.98 -2.91
CA LEU A 132 -2.37 -5.75 -1.91
C LEU A 132 -2.04 -7.15 -2.41
N THR A 133 -3.00 -7.83 -3.00
CA THR A 133 -2.78 -9.16 -3.57
C THR A 133 -1.68 -9.12 -4.63
N ARG A 134 -1.71 -8.12 -5.49
CA ARG A 134 -0.69 -7.94 -6.51
C ARG A 134 0.67 -7.60 -5.91
N ALA A 135 0.71 -6.73 -4.91
CA ALA A 135 1.95 -6.34 -4.23
C ALA A 135 2.61 -7.53 -3.52
N GLU A 136 1.82 -8.38 -2.89
CA GLU A 136 2.32 -9.61 -2.27
C GLU A 136 2.91 -10.57 -3.31
N GLY A 137 2.30 -10.67 -4.49
CA GLY A 137 2.85 -11.42 -5.61
C GLY A 137 4.18 -10.85 -6.09
N LEU A 138 4.31 -9.53 -6.16
CA LEU A 138 5.57 -8.87 -6.50
C LEU A 138 6.64 -9.12 -5.44
N LYS A 139 6.27 -9.10 -4.16
CA LYS A 139 7.20 -9.41 -3.07
C LYS A 139 7.70 -10.84 -3.15
N TRP A 140 6.82 -11.78 -3.44
CA TRP A 140 7.20 -13.17 -3.68
C TRP A 140 8.18 -13.29 -4.85
N THR A 141 7.88 -12.59 -5.96
CA THR A 141 8.71 -12.63 -7.17
C THR A 141 10.10 -12.02 -6.95
N ILE A 142 10.23 -10.99 -6.09
CA ILE A 142 11.54 -10.36 -5.85
C ILE A 142 12.55 -11.35 -5.27
N GLN A 143 12.12 -12.34 -4.51
CA GLN A 143 12.99 -13.38 -3.98
C GLN A 143 13.64 -14.16 -5.12
N ILE A 144 12.86 -14.53 -6.12
CA ILE A 144 13.34 -15.27 -7.29
C ILE A 144 14.29 -14.40 -8.11
N VAL A 145 13.93 -13.15 -8.36
CA VAL A 145 14.74 -12.21 -9.14
C VAL A 145 16.05 -11.91 -8.41
N ALA A 146 16.01 -11.75 -7.09
CA ALA A 146 17.20 -11.53 -6.27
C ALA A 146 18.15 -12.72 -6.37
N ASP A 147 17.63 -13.94 -6.32
CA ASP A 147 18.45 -15.16 -6.44
C ASP A 147 19.13 -15.24 -7.82
N LEU A 148 18.45 -14.81 -8.88
CA LEU A 148 19.01 -14.80 -10.23
C LEU A 148 20.18 -13.82 -10.38
N THR A 149 20.22 -12.77 -9.56
CA THR A 149 21.24 -11.72 -9.63
C THR A 149 22.35 -11.87 -8.59
N ARG A 150 22.28 -12.89 -7.72
CA ARG A 150 23.30 -13.14 -6.71
C ARG A 150 24.61 -13.61 -7.33
N PRO A 151 25.76 -13.19 -6.76
CA PRO A 151 27.05 -13.73 -7.17
C PRO A 151 27.15 -15.24 -6.89
N HIS A 152 27.80 -15.99 -7.78
CA HIS A 152 27.97 -17.43 -7.65
C HIS A 152 28.75 -17.86 -6.40
N ASN A 153 29.72 -17.05 -5.96
CA ASN A 153 30.51 -17.38 -4.76
C ASN A 153 29.64 -17.50 -3.50
N HIS A 154 28.49 -16.88 -3.48
CA HIS A 154 27.53 -17.00 -2.39
C HIS A 154 27.02 -18.43 -2.24
N GLN A 155 26.82 -19.13 -3.35
CA GLN A 155 26.38 -20.54 -3.35
C GLN A 155 27.44 -21.50 -2.82
N VAL A 156 28.70 -21.21 -3.07
CA VAL A 156 29.83 -22.03 -2.60
C VAL A 156 29.93 -22.02 -1.09
N THR A 157 29.65 -20.89 -0.44
CA THR A 157 29.76 -20.77 1.01
C THR A 157 28.66 -21.52 1.77
N LEU A 158 27.60 -21.93 1.10
CA LEU A 158 26.50 -22.68 1.69
C LEU A 158 26.76 -24.19 1.71
N ASN A 159 27.79 -24.63 1.04
CA ASN A 159 28.17 -26.04 0.98
C ASN A 159 29.20 -26.36 2.06
#